data_41d5d041349f8485823672b2c2df0ccc
#
_entry.id   41d5d041349f8485823672b2c2df0ccc
#
_cell.length_a   1.000
_cell.length_b   1.000
_cell.length_c   1.000
_cell.angle_alpha   90.00
_cell.angle_beta   90.00
_cell.angle_gamma   90.00
#
_symmetry.space_group_name_H-M   'P 1'
#
loop_
_entity.id
_entity.type
_entity.pdbx_description
1 polymer ?
#
loop_
_entity_poly.entity_id
_entity_poly.type
_entity_poly.pdbx_seq_one_letter_code
_entity_poly.pdbx_strand_id
1 'polypeptide(L)'
;MRLLGKALPFDDVLLVPAFSQVLPRDTSLATRFSRNIRLNLPLVSAAMDTVTEARLAIAIAQEGGIGIVHKNLSPMQQAAEVARVKRYESGLLKDPITISPGVPVRHVMELSKQHGISGFPVVEDGRVVGIVTNRDLRFETRLDVPVREIMTPRERLITVREGASLADGKALMHKHKLERVLVVNEAFELRGLMTVKDITKQTSFPNAARDAHGKLRVGAAVGVGEGTEERVDLLAKAGVDVLVVDTAHGHSAGVIERVRWVKQNYPQVDVIGGNIATGAAALALAEAGADGVKVGIGPGSICTTRIVAGVGVPQITAIDNVAKALA
;
A
#
# COMPACT_ATOMS: atom_id res chain seq x y z
N MET A 1 -25.01 14.05 -38.22
CA MET A 1 -24.25 13.03 -37.46
C MET A 1 -22.93 12.80 -38.18
N ARG A 2 -21.78 12.82 -37.48
CA ARG A 2 -20.45 12.57 -38.06
C ARG A 2 -19.97 11.20 -37.59
N LEU A 3 -19.69 10.27 -38.50
CA LEU A 3 -19.07 8.99 -38.26
C LEU A 3 -17.54 9.17 -38.29
N LEU A 4 -16.84 8.75 -37.23
CA LEU A 4 -15.39 8.85 -37.11
C LEU A 4 -14.66 7.59 -37.59
N GLY A 5 -15.32 6.44 -37.63
CA GLY A 5 -14.78 5.17 -38.06
C GLY A 5 -15.31 3.98 -37.26
N LYS A 6 -14.68 2.81 -37.45
CA LYS A 6 -14.91 1.60 -36.62
C LYS A 6 -14.07 1.66 -35.35
N ALA A 7 -14.60 1.12 -34.27
CA ALA A 7 -13.90 1.00 -32.99
C ALA A 7 -14.09 -0.42 -32.41
N LEU A 8 -13.08 -0.97 -31.75
CA LEU A 8 -13.02 -2.36 -31.33
C LEU A 8 -13.03 -2.49 -29.81
N PRO A 9 -13.99 -3.23 -29.22
CA PRO A 9 -13.93 -3.72 -27.84
C PRO A 9 -13.10 -5.01 -27.76
N PHE A 10 -12.90 -5.54 -26.56
CA PHE A 10 -12.20 -6.81 -26.36
C PHE A 10 -12.95 -8.01 -26.98
N ASP A 11 -14.28 -7.97 -26.99
CA ASP A 11 -15.11 -9.07 -27.49
C ASP A 11 -15.01 -9.29 -29.01
N ASP A 12 -14.53 -8.29 -29.76
CA ASP A 12 -14.43 -8.33 -31.23
C ASP A 12 -13.02 -8.68 -31.72
N VAL A 13 -12.05 -8.96 -30.83
CA VAL A 13 -10.66 -9.21 -31.20
C VAL A 13 -10.07 -10.44 -30.50
N LEU A 14 -9.15 -11.09 -31.19
CA LEU A 14 -8.34 -12.20 -30.66
C LEU A 14 -6.87 -11.97 -31.00
N LEU A 15 -5.99 -12.54 -30.18
CA LEU A 15 -4.56 -12.56 -30.47
C LEU A 15 -4.26 -13.65 -31.52
N VAL A 16 -3.48 -13.31 -32.54
CA VAL A 16 -2.99 -14.27 -33.52
C VAL A 16 -1.82 -15.06 -32.92
N PRO A 17 -1.88 -16.40 -32.88
CA PRO A 17 -0.76 -17.20 -32.41
C PRO A 17 0.51 -16.95 -33.22
N ALA A 18 1.66 -16.87 -32.55
CA ALA A 18 2.94 -16.70 -33.17
C ALA A 18 3.94 -17.75 -32.66
N PHE A 19 5.05 -17.89 -33.36
CA PHE A 19 6.15 -18.78 -32.94
C PHE A 19 6.67 -18.33 -31.54
N SER A 20 6.84 -19.30 -30.64
CA SER A 20 7.34 -19.05 -29.29
C SER A 20 8.35 -20.11 -28.89
N GLN A 21 9.40 -19.67 -28.19
CA GLN A 21 10.37 -20.51 -27.50
C GLN A 21 10.27 -20.45 -26.00
N VAL A 22 9.24 -19.74 -25.49
CA VAL A 22 9.02 -19.49 -24.05
C VAL A 22 7.89 -20.39 -23.56
N LEU A 23 8.13 -21.13 -22.50
CA LEU A 23 7.10 -21.92 -21.82
C LEU A 23 6.28 -21.00 -20.88
N PRO A 24 5.00 -21.32 -20.61
CA PRO A 24 4.17 -20.51 -19.73
C PRO A 24 4.78 -20.22 -18.33
N ARG A 25 5.49 -21.20 -17.76
CA ARG A 25 6.17 -21.06 -16.47
C ARG A 25 7.36 -20.09 -16.49
N ASP A 26 7.92 -19.81 -17.68
CA ASP A 26 9.10 -18.96 -17.87
C ASP A 26 8.73 -17.53 -18.28
N THR A 27 7.41 -17.25 -18.36
CA THR A 27 6.90 -15.90 -18.69
C THR A 27 6.99 -14.97 -17.50
N SER A 28 7.40 -13.71 -17.76
CA SER A 28 7.35 -12.64 -16.77
C SER A 28 6.08 -11.80 -16.94
N LEU A 29 5.34 -11.60 -15.85
CA LEU A 29 4.17 -10.71 -15.81
C LEU A 29 4.53 -9.31 -15.31
N ALA A 30 5.80 -9.04 -15.03
CA ALA A 30 6.26 -7.75 -14.54
C ALA A 30 5.96 -6.64 -15.56
N THR A 31 5.41 -5.53 -15.07
CA THR A 31 4.97 -4.41 -15.90
C THR A 31 5.32 -3.07 -15.25
N ARG A 32 5.29 -2.01 -16.07
CA ARG A 32 5.34 -0.64 -15.59
C ARG A 32 3.90 -0.14 -15.36
N PHE A 33 3.60 0.24 -14.14
CA PHE A 33 2.30 0.79 -13.76
C PHE A 33 2.24 2.31 -13.92
N SER A 34 3.29 2.99 -13.50
CA SER A 34 3.49 4.43 -13.66
C SER A 34 4.97 4.72 -13.92
N ARG A 35 5.36 5.98 -14.02
CA ARG A 35 6.75 6.38 -14.31
C ARG A 35 7.77 5.71 -13.37
N ASN A 36 7.48 5.66 -12.07
CA ASN A 36 8.40 5.20 -11.05
C ASN A 36 7.98 3.89 -10.38
N ILE A 37 6.78 3.36 -10.69
CA ILE A 37 6.25 2.15 -10.06
C ILE A 37 6.23 0.99 -11.07
N ARG A 38 6.87 -0.10 -10.69
CA ARG A 38 6.76 -1.40 -11.36
C ARG A 38 5.94 -2.35 -10.50
N LEU A 39 5.14 -3.18 -11.15
CA LEU A 39 4.39 -4.27 -10.55
C LEU A 39 4.92 -5.60 -11.07
N ASN A 40 4.84 -6.63 -10.24
CA ASN A 40 5.22 -8.00 -10.62
C ASN A 40 4.04 -8.75 -11.26
N LEU A 41 2.81 -8.27 -11.02
CA LEU A 41 1.58 -8.75 -11.65
C LEU A 41 0.79 -7.54 -12.18
N PRO A 42 0.32 -7.54 -13.45
CA PRO A 42 -0.37 -6.40 -14.05
C PRO A 42 -1.84 -6.29 -13.61
N LEU A 43 -2.07 -6.34 -12.30
CA LEU A 43 -3.41 -6.22 -11.71
C LEU A 43 -3.49 -5.02 -10.77
N VAL A 44 -4.55 -4.24 -10.97
CA VAL A 44 -4.89 -3.06 -10.16
C VAL A 44 -6.34 -3.19 -9.69
N SER A 45 -6.60 -3.13 -8.38
CA SER A 45 -7.98 -3.15 -7.91
C SER A 45 -8.62 -1.77 -8.06
N ALA A 46 -9.91 -1.78 -8.44
CA ALA A 46 -10.67 -0.58 -8.72
C ALA A 46 -10.88 0.27 -7.46
N ALA A 47 -10.80 1.59 -7.63
CA ALA A 47 -11.06 2.57 -6.58
C ALA A 47 -12.57 2.76 -6.34
N MET A 48 -13.25 1.69 -5.99
CA MET A 48 -14.69 1.63 -5.78
C MET A 48 -15.03 1.33 -4.33
N ASP A 49 -16.08 1.96 -3.83
CA ASP A 49 -16.67 1.65 -2.54
C ASP A 49 -17.02 0.15 -2.44
N THR A 50 -16.85 -0.44 -1.29
CA THR A 50 -17.02 -1.87 -0.99
C THR A 50 -16.11 -2.82 -1.78
N VAL A 51 -15.18 -2.31 -2.60
CA VAL A 51 -14.22 -3.10 -3.38
C VAL A 51 -12.82 -2.95 -2.80
N THR A 52 -12.25 -1.74 -2.79
CA THR A 52 -10.85 -1.56 -2.40
C THR A 52 -10.69 -0.71 -1.14
N GLU A 53 -10.47 -1.38 -0.04
CA GLU A 53 -9.95 -0.87 1.22
C GLU A 53 -8.65 -1.60 1.57
N ALA A 54 -8.07 -1.38 2.75
CA ALA A 54 -6.79 -1.96 3.14
C ALA A 54 -6.73 -3.48 2.98
N ARG A 55 -7.81 -4.20 3.25
CA ARG A 55 -7.83 -5.67 3.17
C ARG A 55 -7.53 -6.17 1.75
N LEU A 56 -8.22 -5.65 0.74
CA LEU A 56 -7.97 -6.02 -0.65
C LEU A 56 -6.65 -5.42 -1.15
N ALA A 57 -6.34 -4.18 -0.77
CA ALA A 57 -5.08 -3.55 -1.16
C ALA A 57 -3.85 -4.34 -0.67
N ILE A 58 -3.91 -4.92 0.53
CA ILE A 58 -2.88 -5.83 1.05
C ILE A 58 -2.81 -7.09 0.20
N ALA A 59 -3.94 -7.77 0.00
CA ALA A 59 -3.98 -9.05 -0.71
C ALA A 59 -3.43 -8.92 -2.15
N ILE A 60 -3.86 -7.90 -2.89
CA ILE A 60 -3.40 -7.72 -4.27
C ILE A 60 -1.93 -7.28 -4.35
N ALA A 61 -1.46 -6.49 -3.37
CA ALA A 61 -0.04 -6.12 -3.29
C ALA A 61 0.86 -7.32 -2.94
N GLN A 62 0.39 -8.25 -2.12
CA GLN A 62 1.10 -9.50 -1.81
C GLN A 62 1.28 -10.37 -3.06
N GLU A 63 0.29 -10.42 -3.95
CA GLU A 63 0.37 -11.15 -5.21
C GLU A 63 1.20 -10.42 -6.29
N GLY A 64 1.59 -9.17 -6.06
CA GLY A 64 2.44 -8.40 -6.98
C GLY A 64 1.73 -7.29 -7.75
N GLY A 65 0.44 -7.08 -7.52
CA GLY A 65 -0.36 -5.97 -8.04
C GLY A 65 -0.38 -4.75 -7.12
N ILE A 66 -1.38 -3.88 -7.27
CA ILE A 66 -1.58 -2.71 -6.41
C ILE A 66 -3.07 -2.42 -6.18
N GLY A 67 -3.45 -2.08 -4.95
CA GLY A 67 -4.79 -1.63 -4.62
C GLY A 67 -4.90 -0.11 -4.60
N ILE A 68 -6.01 0.42 -5.16
CA ILE A 68 -6.32 1.84 -5.12
C ILE A 68 -7.49 2.07 -4.17
N VAL A 69 -7.20 2.61 -2.99
CA VAL A 69 -8.23 2.86 -1.96
C VAL A 69 -9.20 3.93 -2.44
N HIS A 70 -10.51 3.64 -2.34
CA HIS A 70 -11.55 4.54 -2.84
C HIS A 70 -11.70 5.81 -2.00
N LYS A 71 -12.28 6.87 -2.61
CA LYS A 71 -12.45 8.19 -2.00
C LYS A 71 -13.78 8.40 -1.26
N ASN A 72 -14.67 7.39 -1.24
CA ASN A 72 -15.94 7.45 -0.49
C ASN A 72 -15.73 7.16 1.01
N LEU A 73 -14.74 7.83 1.57
CA LEU A 73 -14.31 7.83 2.97
C LEU A 73 -13.95 9.27 3.34
N SER A 74 -14.02 9.61 4.62
CA SER A 74 -13.43 10.88 5.05
C SER A 74 -11.92 10.89 4.75
N PRO A 75 -11.27 12.06 4.61
CA PRO A 75 -9.82 12.15 4.36
C PRO A 75 -9.00 11.37 5.39
N MET A 76 -9.36 11.45 6.67
CA MET A 76 -8.70 10.73 7.76
C MET A 76 -8.90 9.21 7.66
N GLN A 77 -10.11 8.74 7.35
CA GLN A 77 -10.38 7.31 7.20
C GLN A 77 -9.61 6.72 6.02
N GLN A 78 -9.60 7.40 4.87
CA GLN A 78 -8.85 6.93 3.70
C GLN A 78 -7.33 6.88 3.98
N ALA A 79 -6.78 7.89 4.65
CA ALA A 79 -5.39 7.91 5.07
C ALA A 79 -5.08 6.78 6.09
N ALA A 80 -6.01 6.45 6.98
CA ALA A 80 -5.87 5.34 7.92
C ALA A 80 -5.82 3.99 7.18
N GLU A 81 -6.62 3.78 6.13
CA GLU A 81 -6.56 2.59 5.29
C GLU A 81 -5.21 2.47 4.57
N VAL A 82 -4.70 3.56 3.97
CA VAL A 82 -3.36 3.60 3.37
C VAL A 82 -2.28 3.27 4.40
N ALA A 83 -2.31 3.90 5.56
CA ALA A 83 -1.36 3.65 6.65
C ALA A 83 -1.41 2.19 7.14
N ARG A 84 -2.58 1.56 7.13
CA ARG A 84 -2.76 0.14 7.48
C ARG A 84 -2.02 -0.77 6.48
N VAL A 85 -2.12 -0.50 5.18
CA VAL A 85 -1.36 -1.23 4.15
C VAL A 85 0.14 -1.04 4.34
N LYS A 86 0.60 0.20 4.52
CA LYS A 86 2.03 0.51 4.69
C LYS A 86 2.65 -0.10 5.94
N ARG A 87 1.86 -0.38 6.98
CA ARG A 87 2.31 -1.03 8.21
C ARG A 87 2.26 -2.55 8.16
N TYR A 88 1.52 -3.12 7.20
CA TYR A 88 1.16 -4.54 7.23
C TYR A 88 2.35 -5.51 7.15
N GLU A 89 3.41 -5.21 6.42
CA GLU A 89 4.56 -6.11 6.22
C GLU A 89 5.90 -5.37 6.24
N SER A 90 6.05 -4.43 7.14
CA SER A 90 7.29 -3.63 7.18
C SER A 90 8.52 -4.43 7.62
N GLY A 91 8.37 -5.70 8.04
CA GLY A 91 9.46 -6.51 8.62
C GLY A 91 10.05 -5.91 9.89
N LEU A 92 9.89 -4.60 10.05
CA LEU A 92 10.25 -3.78 11.18
C LEU A 92 9.03 -2.94 11.57
N LEU A 93 8.39 -3.26 12.69
CA LEU A 93 7.38 -2.41 13.28
C LEU A 93 8.07 -1.20 13.94
N LYS A 94 8.09 -0.04 13.28
CA LYS A 94 8.82 1.16 13.75
C LYS A 94 8.26 1.76 15.03
N ASP A 95 6.94 1.69 15.24
CA ASP A 95 6.26 2.24 16.41
C ASP A 95 5.42 1.15 17.10
N PRO A 96 6.05 0.17 17.77
CA PRO A 96 5.30 -0.83 18.52
C PRO A 96 4.61 -0.20 19.72
N ILE A 97 3.46 -0.75 20.10
CA ILE A 97 2.79 -0.35 21.36
C ILE A 97 3.74 -0.69 22.53
N THR A 98 4.11 0.31 23.29
CA THR A 98 4.96 0.20 24.46
C THR A 98 4.16 0.32 25.75
N ILE A 99 4.71 -0.19 26.84
CA ILE A 99 4.15 -0.08 28.18
C ILE A 99 5.21 0.40 29.17
N SER A 100 4.78 1.05 30.25
CA SER A 100 5.69 1.42 31.36
C SER A 100 5.87 0.26 32.32
N PRO A 101 7.02 0.14 33.02
CA PRO A 101 7.30 -0.99 33.91
C PRO A 101 6.38 -1.06 35.13
N GLY A 102 5.71 0.05 35.49
CA GLY A 102 4.76 0.11 36.60
C GLY A 102 3.33 -0.34 36.25
N VAL A 103 3.03 -0.59 34.98
CA VAL A 103 1.67 -0.96 34.54
C VAL A 103 1.32 -2.36 35.10
N PRO A 104 0.07 -2.56 35.62
CA PRO A 104 -0.38 -3.86 36.11
C PRO A 104 -0.48 -4.90 34.97
N VAL A 105 -0.19 -6.15 35.28
CA VAL A 105 -0.29 -7.29 34.32
C VAL A 105 -1.68 -7.35 33.66
N ARG A 106 -2.75 -7.11 34.43
CA ARG A 106 -4.14 -7.07 33.93
C ARG A 106 -4.28 -6.15 32.72
N HIS A 107 -3.74 -4.94 32.79
CA HIS A 107 -3.84 -3.96 31.71
C HIS A 107 -3.10 -4.43 30.43
N VAL A 108 -1.97 -5.10 30.59
CA VAL A 108 -1.23 -5.67 29.42
C VAL A 108 -2.04 -6.79 28.77
N MET A 109 -2.73 -7.61 29.55
CA MET A 109 -3.62 -8.66 29.01
C MET A 109 -4.82 -8.06 28.26
N GLU A 110 -5.37 -6.95 28.73
CA GLU A 110 -6.43 -6.20 28.04
C GLU A 110 -5.94 -5.63 26.70
N LEU A 111 -4.78 -4.95 26.70
CA LEU A 111 -4.13 -4.45 25.49
C LEU A 111 -3.84 -5.57 24.50
N SER A 112 -3.37 -6.72 24.99
CA SER A 112 -3.11 -7.90 24.16
C SER A 112 -4.39 -8.37 23.46
N LYS A 113 -5.52 -8.45 24.16
CA LYS A 113 -6.82 -8.81 23.60
C LYS A 113 -7.33 -7.77 22.61
N GLN A 114 -7.29 -6.49 22.99
CA GLN A 114 -7.81 -5.40 22.18
C GLN A 114 -7.08 -5.23 20.86
N HIS A 115 -5.76 -5.39 20.85
CA HIS A 115 -4.93 -5.14 19.68
C HIS A 115 -4.44 -6.41 18.97
N GLY A 116 -4.71 -7.60 19.51
CA GLY A 116 -4.20 -8.87 18.97
C GLY A 116 -2.67 -8.98 19.01
N ILE A 117 -2.02 -8.32 19.98
CA ILE A 117 -0.57 -8.22 20.12
C ILE A 117 -0.09 -9.22 21.19
N SER A 118 0.99 -9.93 20.90
CA SER A 118 1.56 -10.96 21.76
C SER A 118 2.89 -10.59 22.42
N GLY A 119 3.24 -9.30 22.44
CA GLY A 119 4.47 -8.84 23.12
C GLY A 119 4.63 -7.33 23.04
N PHE A 120 5.01 -6.77 24.17
CA PHE A 120 5.09 -5.34 24.41
C PHE A 120 6.50 -4.96 24.89
N PRO A 121 7.22 -4.08 24.17
CA PRO A 121 8.42 -3.47 24.72
C PRO A 121 8.07 -2.66 25.98
N VAL A 122 8.86 -2.82 27.02
CA VAL A 122 8.74 -2.04 28.25
C VAL A 122 9.73 -0.89 28.20
N VAL A 123 9.22 0.34 28.29
CA VAL A 123 10.02 1.57 28.13
C VAL A 123 9.86 2.44 29.38
N GLU A 124 10.97 2.97 29.86
CA GLU A 124 11.07 3.94 30.95
C GLU A 124 12.04 5.06 30.54
N ASP A 125 11.64 6.31 30.68
CA ASP A 125 12.41 7.49 30.28
C ASP A 125 12.95 7.42 28.84
N GLY A 126 12.14 6.92 27.90
CA GLY A 126 12.50 6.78 26.50
C GLY A 126 13.41 5.58 26.16
N ARG A 127 13.87 4.83 27.16
CA ARG A 127 14.78 3.68 26.99
C ARG A 127 14.07 2.35 27.22
N VAL A 128 14.48 1.34 26.48
CA VAL A 128 13.98 -0.02 26.70
C VAL A 128 14.56 -0.59 27.99
N VAL A 129 13.68 -1.00 28.89
CA VAL A 129 14.04 -1.65 30.18
C VAL A 129 13.65 -3.12 30.21
N GLY A 130 12.83 -3.58 29.26
CA GLY A 130 12.42 -4.98 29.18
C GLY A 130 11.48 -5.28 28.01
N ILE A 131 10.96 -6.51 27.99
CA ILE A 131 9.87 -6.95 27.12
C ILE A 131 8.95 -7.89 27.89
N VAL A 132 7.63 -7.74 27.67
CA VAL A 132 6.62 -8.70 28.13
C VAL A 132 6.02 -9.39 26.92
N THR A 133 5.91 -10.71 26.97
CA THR A 133 5.36 -11.55 25.90
C THR A 133 4.26 -12.47 26.40
N ASN A 134 3.51 -13.07 25.49
CA ASN A 134 2.51 -14.09 25.87
C ASN A 134 3.11 -15.25 26.67
N ARG A 135 4.42 -15.53 26.57
CA ARG A 135 5.10 -16.54 27.37
C ARG A 135 5.10 -16.14 28.84
N ASP A 136 5.33 -14.86 29.11
CA ASP A 136 5.40 -14.30 30.47
C ASP A 136 3.98 -14.17 31.09
N LEU A 137 2.97 -13.92 30.25
CA LEU A 137 1.58 -13.72 30.66
C LEU A 137 0.77 -15.02 30.81
N ARG A 138 1.17 -16.11 30.11
CA ARG A 138 0.34 -17.33 29.92
C ARG A 138 -0.09 -18.00 31.23
N PHE A 139 0.77 -18.01 32.20
CA PHE A 139 0.57 -18.69 33.48
C PHE A 139 0.64 -17.74 34.67
N GLU A 140 0.69 -16.43 34.41
CA GLU A 140 0.72 -15.42 35.49
C GLU A 140 -0.68 -15.25 36.10
N THR A 141 -0.77 -15.44 37.40
CA THR A 141 -2.01 -15.33 38.15
C THR A 141 -2.09 -14.02 38.97
N ARG A 142 -0.96 -13.36 39.21
CA ARG A 142 -0.86 -12.11 39.95
C ARG A 142 -1.15 -10.93 39.03
N LEU A 143 -2.42 -10.63 38.80
CA LEU A 143 -2.86 -9.66 37.80
C LEU A 143 -2.59 -8.20 38.18
N ASP A 144 -2.44 -7.92 39.45
CA ASP A 144 -2.28 -6.55 39.97
C ASP A 144 -0.81 -6.16 40.25
N VAL A 145 0.14 -7.10 40.05
CA VAL A 145 1.56 -6.74 40.16
C VAL A 145 2.03 -5.95 38.92
N PRO A 146 3.03 -5.06 39.10
CA PRO A 146 3.62 -4.33 37.98
C PRO A 146 4.39 -5.26 37.04
N VAL A 147 4.36 -4.96 35.74
CA VAL A 147 5.02 -5.81 34.72
C VAL A 147 6.52 -5.94 34.90
N ARG A 148 7.16 -5.04 35.63
CA ARG A 148 8.60 -5.15 35.98
C ARG A 148 8.93 -6.45 36.69
N GLU A 149 7.99 -7.07 37.40
CA GLU A 149 8.21 -8.32 38.12
C GLU A 149 8.21 -9.55 37.22
N ILE A 150 7.56 -9.47 36.06
CA ILE A 150 7.35 -10.62 35.16
C ILE A 150 8.07 -10.46 33.81
N MET A 151 8.48 -9.23 33.43
CA MET A 151 9.12 -8.95 32.17
C MET A 151 10.49 -9.64 32.05
N THR A 152 10.93 -9.90 30.81
CA THR A 152 12.34 -10.16 30.54
C THR A 152 13.10 -8.83 30.66
N PRO A 153 13.98 -8.67 31.64
CA PRO A 153 14.68 -7.40 31.90
C PRO A 153 15.78 -7.13 30.88
N ARG A 154 16.25 -5.89 30.84
CA ARG A 154 17.20 -5.36 29.85
C ARG A 154 18.47 -6.23 29.70
N GLU A 155 19.04 -6.73 30.80
CA GLU A 155 20.26 -7.50 30.82
C GLU A 155 20.15 -8.85 30.11
N ARG A 156 18.89 -9.33 29.93
CA ARG A 156 18.58 -10.58 29.26
C ARG A 156 17.99 -10.39 27.85
N LEU A 157 17.82 -9.14 27.42
CA LEU A 157 17.29 -8.85 26.10
C LEU A 157 18.29 -9.20 24.99
N ILE A 158 17.78 -9.86 23.97
CA ILE A 158 18.48 -9.98 22.69
C ILE A 158 17.91 -8.91 21.77
N THR A 159 18.75 -8.01 21.31
CA THR A 159 18.36 -6.87 20.48
C THR A 159 19.21 -6.80 19.23
N VAL A 160 18.74 -6.09 18.22
CA VAL A 160 19.53 -5.67 17.06
C VAL A 160 19.68 -4.16 17.05
N ARG A 161 20.74 -3.67 16.45
CA ARG A 161 20.96 -2.23 16.30
C ARG A 161 20.11 -1.66 15.18
N GLU A 162 19.80 -0.39 15.28
CA GLU A 162 19.20 0.38 14.20
C GLU A 162 20.05 0.24 12.92
N GLY A 163 19.39 -0.02 11.78
CA GLY A 163 20.08 -0.32 10.52
C GLY A 163 20.41 -1.80 10.27
N ALA A 164 20.23 -2.69 11.25
CA ALA A 164 20.42 -4.13 11.04
C ALA A 164 19.46 -4.67 9.98
N SER A 165 19.94 -5.61 9.17
CA SER A 165 19.11 -6.26 8.15
C SER A 165 18.09 -7.25 8.77
N LEU A 166 17.05 -7.56 8.02
CA LEU A 166 16.10 -8.62 8.42
C LEU A 166 16.79 -9.99 8.56
N ALA A 167 17.86 -10.24 7.80
CA ALA A 167 18.65 -11.46 7.88
C ALA A 167 19.37 -11.57 9.23
N ASP A 168 19.91 -10.46 9.74
CA ASP A 168 20.53 -10.42 11.07
C ASP A 168 19.51 -10.70 12.18
N GLY A 169 18.34 -10.06 12.10
CA GLY A 169 17.23 -10.32 13.02
C GLY A 169 16.78 -11.79 12.99
N LYS A 170 16.65 -12.38 11.79
CA LYS A 170 16.31 -13.79 11.62
C LYS A 170 17.35 -14.72 12.24
N ALA A 171 18.62 -14.45 12.01
CA ALA A 171 19.70 -15.26 12.57
C ALA A 171 19.70 -15.25 14.12
N LEU A 172 19.48 -14.07 14.73
CA LEU A 172 19.37 -13.93 16.17
C LEU A 172 18.12 -14.64 16.73
N MET A 173 16.96 -14.45 16.09
CA MET A 173 15.72 -15.15 16.49
C MET A 173 15.89 -16.66 16.44
N HIS A 174 16.51 -17.20 15.39
CA HIS A 174 16.79 -18.62 15.24
C HIS A 174 17.76 -19.11 16.33
N LYS A 175 18.89 -18.44 16.52
CA LYS A 175 19.93 -18.79 17.51
C LYS A 175 19.38 -18.84 18.93
N HIS A 176 18.55 -17.86 19.30
CA HIS A 176 18.01 -17.72 20.67
C HIS A 176 16.59 -18.26 20.84
N LYS A 177 16.00 -18.87 19.79
CA LYS A 177 14.63 -19.41 19.78
C LYS A 177 13.57 -18.36 20.18
N LEU A 178 13.75 -17.15 19.64
CA LEU A 178 12.86 -16.01 19.89
C LEU A 178 11.87 -15.82 18.74
N GLU A 179 10.66 -15.39 19.05
CA GLU A 179 9.65 -15.01 18.05
C GLU A 179 9.78 -13.53 17.62
N ARG A 180 10.58 -12.75 18.35
CA ARG A 180 10.78 -11.31 18.11
C ARG A 180 12.08 -10.79 18.72
N VAL A 181 12.61 -9.72 18.13
CA VAL A 181 13.76 -8.98 18.65
C VAL A 181 13.48 -7.49 18.57
N LEU A 182 13.90 -6.76 19.60
CA LEU A 182 13.80 -5.31 19.63
C LEU A 182 14.94 -4.69 18.81
N VAL A 183 14.60 -3.61 18.09
CA VAL A 183 15.59 -2.78 17.41
C VAL A 183 15.83 -1.54 18.26
N VAL A 184 17.08 -1.29 18.63
CA VAL A 184 17.46 -0.19 19.51
C VAL A 184 18.62 0.60 18.90
N ASN A 185 18.71 1.89 19.25
CA ASN A 185 19.89 2.70 18.95
C ASN A 185 21.00 2.54 20.00
N GLU A 186 22.07 3.31 19.89
CA GLU A 186 23.20 3.27 20.84
C GLU A 186 22.82 3.69 22.27
N ALA A 187 21.84 4.61 22.40
CA ALA A 187 21.29 5.03 23.70
C ALA A 187 20.29 4.03 24.29
N PHE A 188 20.07 2.88 23.62
CA PHE A 188 19.08 1.86 23.98
C PHE A 188 17.64 2.36 23.93
N GLU A 189 17.37 3.35 23.08
CA GLU A 189 16.02 3.79 22.76
C GLU A 189 15.40 2.87 21.72
N LEU A 190 14.08 2.61 21.84
CA LEU A 190 13.35 1.75 20.93
C LEU A 190 13.25 2.40 19.54
N ARG A 191 13.66 1.67 18.51
CA ARG A 191 13.56 2.04 17.09
C ARG A 191 12.61 1.13 16.32
N GLY A 192 12.25 -0.01 16.91
CA GLY A 192 11.28 -0.92 16.31
C GLY A 192 11.30 -2.31 16.91
N LEU A 193 10.50 -3.17 16.31
CA LEU A 193 10.32 -4.58 16.67
C LEU A 193 10.32 -5.42 15.39
N MET A 194 11.16 -6.44 15.31
CA MET A 194 11.13 -7.47 14.26
C MET A 194 10.47 -8.74 14.81
N THR A 195 9.58 -9.38 14.00
CA THR A 195 8.96 -10.65 14.40
C THR A 195 9.14 -11.75 13.35
N VAL A 196 9.11 -13.00 13.79
CA VAL A 196 9.15 -14.17 12.88
C VAL A 196 8.00 -14.13 11.88
N LYS A 197 6.82 -13.66 12.30
CA LYS A 197 5.66 -13.53 11.41
C LYS A 197 5.94 -12.61 10.22
N ASP A 198 6.61 -11.48 10.46
CA ASP A 198 6.93 -10.51 9.40
C ASP A 198 7.97 -11.08 8.42
N ILE A 199 8.95 -11.82 8.94
CA ILE A 199 9.97 -12.50 8.10
C ILE A 199 9.35 -13.61 7.27
N THR A 200 8.46 -14.42 7.87
CA THR A 200 7.78 -15.52 7.18
C THR A 200 6.87 -15.00 6.06
N LYS A 201 6.16 -13.90 6.30
CA LYS A 201 5.32 -13.26 5.27
C LYS A 201 6.12 -12.81 4.05
N GLN A 202 7.33 -12.28 4.23
CA GLN A 202 8.19 -11.93 3.09
C GLN A 202 8.58 -13.16 2.25
N THR A 203 8.81 -14.28 2.90
CA THR A 203 9.13 -15.55 2.21
C THR A 203 7.90 -16.16 1.52
N SER A 204 6.70 -15.97 2.10
CA SER A 204 5.44 -16.49 1.56
C SER A 204 4.97 -15.75 0.31
N PHE A 205 5.34 -14.47 0.14
CA PHE A 205 4.94 -13.63 -0.99
C PHE A 205 6.16 -13.04 -1.71
N PRO A 206 6.91 -13.85 -2.46
CA PRO A 206 8.13 -13.41 -3.14
C PRO A 206 7.88 -12.38 -4.23
N ASN A 207 6.68 -12.40 -4.82
CA ASN A 207 6.28 -11.48 -5.88
C ASN A 207 5.62 -10.19 -5.37
N ALA A 208 5.50 -9.99 -4.04
CA ALA A 208 4.81 -8.84 -3.50
C ALA A 208 5.34 -7.51 -4.05
N ALA A 209 4.42 -6.61 -4.39
CA ALA A 209 4.75 -5.26 -4.84
C ALA A 209 5.17 -4.40 -3.64
N ARG A 210 6.48 -4.12 -3.54
CA ARG A 210 7.09 -3.40 -2.40
C ARG A 210 7.78 -2.12 -2.86
N ASP A 211 7.83 -1.14 -1.97
CA ASP A 211 8.63 0.06 -2.14
C ASP A 211 10.11 -0.20 -1.75
N ALA A 212 10.96 0.83 -1.88
CA ALA A 212 12.38 0.75 -1.53
C ALA A 212 12.63 0.47 -0.03
N HIS A 213 11.62 0.65 0.82
CA HIS A 213 11.69 0.35 2.26
C HIS A 213 11.10 -1.01 2.62
N GLY A 214 10.74 -1.83 1.63
CA GLY A 214 10.15 -3.16 1.81
C GLY A 214 8.67 -3.16 2.22
N LYS A 215 7.99 -2.01 2.21
CA LYS A 215 6.57 -1.89 2.52
C LYS A 215 5.72 -2.18 1.28
N LEU A 216 4.54 -2.76 1.48
CA LEU A 216 3.58 -2.97 0.39
C LEU A 216 3.21 -1.64 -0.28
N ARG A 217 3.09 -1.68 -1.62
CA ARG A 217 2.64 -0.53 -2.40
C ARG A 217 1.13 -0.39 -2.33
N VAL A 218 0.67 0.86 -2.28
CA VAL A 218 -0.74 1.21 -2.23
C VAL A 218 -1.00 2.55 -2.91
N GLY A 219 -2.09 2.65 -3.65
CA GLY A 219 -2.59 3.89 -4.20
C GLY A 219 -3.86 4.35 -3.51
N ALA A 220 -4.26 5.59 -3.78
CA ALA A 220 -5.52 6.15 -3.33
C ALA A 220 -6.15 7.05 -4.39
N ALA A 221 -7.48 6.96 -4.53
CA ALA A 221 -8.24 7.84 -5.42
C ALA A 221 -8.53 9.18 -4.74
N VAL A 222 -8.43 10.25 -5.53
CA VAL A 222 -8.80 11.60 -5.11
C VAL A 222 -9.69 12.25 -6.17
N GLY A 223 -10.45 13.27 -5.77
CA GLY A 223 -11.26 14.09 -6.67
C GLY A 223 -10.56 15.37 -7.10
N VAL A 224 -11.38 16.33 -7.57
CA VAL A 224 -10.94 17.68 -7.97
C VAL A 224 -11.63 18.77 -7.15
N GLY A 225 -12.62 18.42 -6.33
CA GLY A 225 -13.42 19.37 -5.54
C GLY A 225 -12.69 19.92 -4.32
N GLU A 226 -13.41 20.74 -3.59
CA GLU A 226 -12.98 21.33 -2.31
C GLU A 226 -12.58 20.24 -1.31
N GLY A 227 -11.59 20.52 -0.45
CA GLY A 227 -11.06 19.59 0.54
C GLY A 227 -10.11 18.52 -0.03
N THR A 228 -9.86 18.50 -1.35
CA THR A 228 -8.94 17.52 -1.96
C THR A 228 -7.49 17.77 -1.53
N GLU A 229 -7.07 19.00 -1.31
CA GLU A 229 -5.72 19.33 -0.85
C GLU A 229 -5.43 18.73 0.52
N GLU A 230 -6.34 18.88 1.48
CA GLU A 230 -6.23 18.26 2.81
C GLU A 230 -6.15 16.74 2.69
N ARG A 231 -6.99 16.15 1.86
CA ARG A 231 -6.99 14.71 1.59
C ARG A 231 -5.64 14.23 1.05
N VAL A 232 -5.09 14.93 0.07
CA VAL A 232 -3.78 14.61 -0.51
C VAL A 232 -2.68 14.71 0.53
N ASP A 233 -2.68 15.75 1.37
CA ASP A 233 -1.69 15.92 2.44
C ASP A 233 -1.72 14.74 3.44
N LEU A 234 -2.90 14.34 3.89
CA LEU A 234 -3.06 13.20 4.79
C LEU A 234 -2.62 11.87 4.14
N LEU A 235 -2.93 11.66 2.86
CA LEU A 235 -2.51 10.48 2.12
C LEU A 235 -0.99 10.43 1.91
N ALA A 236 -0.37 11.57 1.59
CA ALA A 236 1.08 11.68 1.45
C ALA A 236 1.79 11.40 2.79
N LYS A 237 1.29 11.95 3.89
CA LYS A 237 1.78 11.65 5.26
C LYS A 237 1.60 10.18 5.64
N ALA A 238 0.54 9.53 5.16
CA ALA A 238 0.32 8.09 5.35
C ALA A 238 1.25 7.21 4.51
N GLY A 239 2.00 7.80 3.56
CA GLY A 239 2.97 7.11 2.71
C GLY A 239 2.38 6.48 1.45
N VAL A 240 1.34 7.06 0.87
CA VAL A 240 0.77 6.60 -0.42
C VAL A 240 1.83 6.61 -1.51
N ASP A 241 1.86 5.58 -2.35
CA ASP A 241 2.83 5.47 -3.45
C ASP A 241 2.33 6.17 -4.72
N VAL A 242 1.03 6.15 -4.96
CA VAL A 242 0.41 6.75 -6.15
C VAL A 242 -0.96 7.33 -5.81
N LEU A 243 -1.24 8.50 -6.37
CA LEU A 243 -2.55 9.13 -6.34
C LEU A 243 -3.23 9.00 -7.71
N VAL A 244 -4.50 8.58 -7.70
CA VAL A 244 -5.32 8.52 -8.90
C VAL A 244 -6.36 9.63 -8.85
N VAL A 245 -6.21 10.64 -9.70
CA VAL A 245 -7.23 11.68 -9.90
C VAL A 245 -8.36 11.05 -10.73
N ASP A 246 -9.33 10.46 -10.03
CA ASP A 246 -10.36 9.59 -10.61
C ASP A 246 -11.69 10.32 -10.79
N THR A 247 -12.04 10.57 -12.06
CA THR A 247 -13.25 11.28 -12.47
C THR A 247 -13.92 10.59 -13.65
N ALA A 248 -15.19 10.89 -13.87
CA ALA A 248 -15.94 10.39 -15.05
C ALA A 248 -15.38 10.97 -16.37
N HIS A 249 -14.72 12.15 -16.32
CA HIS A 249 -14.17 12.82 -17.49
C HIS A 249 -12.81 13.45 -17.16
N GLY A 250 -11.72 12.69 -17.43
CA GLY A 250 -10.35 13.10 -17.12
C GLY A 250 -9.80 14.23 -17.98
N HIS A 251 -10.36 14.47 -19.18
CA HIS A 251 -9.97 15.57 -20.04
C HIS A 251 -10.74 16.85 -19.70
N SER A 252 -10.63 17.29 -18.46
CA SER A 252 -11.27 18.53 -17.98
C SER A 252 -10.24 19.42 -17.28
N ALA A 253 -10.46 20.74 -17.27
CA ALA A 253 -9.56 21.69 -16.67
C ALA A 253 -9.24 21.35 -15.21
N GLY A 254 -10.25 21.05 -14.41
CA GLY A 254 -10.06 20.72 -12.99
C GLY A 254 -9.21 19.47 -12.74
N VAL A 255 -9.26 18.45 -13.63
CA VAL A 255 -8.40 17.26 -13.52
C VAL A 255 -6.96 17.60 -13.89
N ILE A 256 -6.74 18.32 -14.98
CA ILE A 256 -5.41 18.76 -15.44
C ILE A 256 -4.74 19.64 -14.39
N GLU A 257 -5.47 20.60 -13.83
CA GLU A 257 -4.99 21.47 -12.77
C GLU A 257 -4.67 20.68 -11.49
N ARG A 258 -5.51 19.71 -11.11
CA ARG A 258 -5.28 18.86 -9.94
C ARG A 258 -4.03 18.00 -10.10
N VAL A 259 -3.82 17.38 -11.26
CA VAL A 259 -2.59 16.63 -11.57
C VAL A 259 -1.37 17.53 -11.42
N ARG A 260 -1.39 18.72 -12.03
CA ARG A 260 -0.30 19.69 -11.95
C ARG A 260 -0.01 20.11 -10.51
N TRP A 261 -1.07 20.43 -9.75
CA TRP A 261 -0.95 20.83 -8.36
C TRP A 261 -0.32 19.74 -7.50
N VAL A 262 -0.76 18.46 -7.65
CA VAL A 262 -0.18 17.35 -6.89
C VAL A 262 1.30 17.17 -7.24
N LYS A 263 1.68 17.21 -8.51
CA LYS A 263 3.09 17.05 -8.90
C LYS A 263 3.98 18.19 -8.40
N GLN A 264 3.47 19.40 -8.31
CA GLN A 264 4.22 20.56 -7.78
C GLN A 264 4.43 20.45 -6.25
N ASN A 265 3.44 19.96 -5.51
CA ASN A 265 3.49 19.93 -4.05
C ASN A 265 4.01 18.59 -3.48
N TYR A 266 3.84 17.50 -4.21
CA TYR A 266 4.23 16.14 -3.81
C TYR A 266 4.98 15.40 -4.93
N PRO A 267 6.15 15.91 -5.39
CA PRO A 267 6.86 15.35 -6.54
C PRO A 267 7.31 13.89 -6.36
N GLN A 268 7.41 13.42 -5.12
CA GLN A 268 7.78 12.04 -4.75
C GLN A 268 6.63 11.04 -4.91
N VAL A 269 5.39 11.51 -5.07
CA VAL A 269 4.21 10.65 -5.26
C VAL A 269 3.89 10.59 -6.75
N ASP A 270 3.70 9.38 -7.29
CA ASP A 270 3.24 9.23 -8.66
C ASP A 270 1.77 9.65 -8.79
N VAL A 271 1.41 10.25 -9.92
CA VAL A 271 0.05 10.71 -10.19
C VAL A 271 -0.48 10.12 -11.49
N ILE A 272 -1.66 9.53 -11.40
CA ILE A 272 -2.39 9.01 -12.56
C ILE A 272 -3.67 9.85 -12.73
N GLY A 273 -3.89 10.37 -13.92
CA GLY A 273 -5.11 11.10 -14.27
C GLY A 273 -6.08 10.25 -15.09
N GLY A 274 -7.37 10.38 -14.83
CA GLY A 274 -8.41 9.68 -15.61
C GLY A 274 -9.85 10.00 -15.18
N ASN A 275 -10.83 9.38 -15.87
CA ASN A 275 -10.66 8.45 -17.00
C ASN A 275 -10.61 9.21 -18.32
N ILE A 276 -9.87 8.70 -19.26
CA ILE A 276 -9.73 9.25 -20.61
C ILE A 276 -9.98 8.16 -21.68
N ALA A 277 -10.18 8.56 -22.93
CA ALA A 277 -10.31 7.63 -24.05
C ALA A 277 -9.68 8.16 -25.36
N THR A 278 -8.99 9.29 -25.33
CA THR A 278 -8.43 9.92 -26.53
C THR A 278 -6.95 10.27 -26.34
N GLY A 279 -6.20 10.30 -27.46
CA GLY A 279 -4.80 10.73 -27.46
C GLY A 279 -4.60 12.17 -26.98
N ALA A 280 -5.50 13.09 -27.36
CA ALA A 280 -5.44 14.48 -26.92
C ALA A 280 -5.53 14.61 -25.40
N ALA A 281 -6.42 13.82 -24.77
CA ALA A 281 -6.52 13.77 -23.30
C ALA A 281 -5.24 13.23 -22.65
N ALA A 282 -4.63 12.21 -23.26
CA ALA A 282 -3.40 11.62 -22.76
C ALA A 282 -2.24 12.62 -22.79
N LEU A 283 -2.09 13.36 -23.90
CA LEU A 283 -1.08 14.42 -24.04
C LEU A 283 -1.28 15.53 -23.00
N ALA A 284 -2.52 16.03 -22.84
CA ALA A 284 -2.83 17.09 -21.88
C ALA A 284 -2.48 16.67 -20.42
N LEU A 285 -2.73 15.41 -20.05
CA LEU A 285 -2.34 14.90 -18.73
C LEU A 285 -0.82 14.70 -18.58
N ALA A 286 -0.16 14.22 -19.65
CA ALA A 286 1.30 14.08 -19.66
C ALA A 286 2.00 15.45 -19.53
N GLU A 287 1.53 16.47 -20.24
CA GLU A 287 2.01 17.85 -20.12
C GLU A 287 1.77 18.46 -18.73
N ALA A 288 0.69 18.04 -18.05
CA ALA A 288 0.44 18.41 -16.66
C ALA A 288 1.36 17.69 -15.66
N GLY A 289 2.17 16.72 -16.12
CA GLY A 289 3.13 15.98 -15.31
C GLY A 289 2.61 14.63 -14.79
N ALA A 290 1.52 14.09 -15.33
CA ALA A 290 1.04 12.78 -14.94
C ALA A 290 2.10 11.68 -15.18
N ASP A 291 2.22 10.75 -14.26
CA ASP A 291 3.12 9.60 -14.33
C ASP A 291 2.46 8.37 -14.98
N GLY A 292 1.17 8.46 -15.24
CA GLY A 292 0.35 7.48 -15.93
C GLY A 292 -1.04 8.03 -16.22
N VAL A 293 -1.80 7.33 -17.06
CA VAL A 293 -3.18 7.68 -17.41
C VAL A 293 -4.12 6.49 -17.26
N LYS A 294 -5.34 6.74 -16.77
CA LYS A 294 -6.38 5.72 -16.62
C LYS A 294 -7.32 5.78 -17.81
N VAL A 295 -7.25 4.75 -18.67
CA VAL A 295 -7.97 4.69 -19.95
C VAL A 295 -9.22 3.85 -19.81
N GLY A 296 -10.36 4.40 -20.23
CA GLY A 296 -11.64 3.72 -20.31
C GLY A 296 -12.82 4.62 -19.93
N ILE A 297 -13.73 4.85 -20.87
CA ILE A 297 -15.01 5.55 -20.66
C ILE A 297 -16.11 4.67 -21.23
N GLY A 298 -16.98 4.17 -20.36
CA GLY A 298 -18.10 3.33 -20.72
C GLY A 298 -17.81 1.90 -21.22
N PRO A 299 -16.63 1.26 -20.96
CA PRO A 299 -16.33 -0.06 -21.52
C PRO A 299 -16.98 -1.21 -20.74
N GLY A 300 -17.35 -1.02 -19.48
CA GLY A 300 -17.87 -2.08 -18.62
C GLY A 300 -19.26 -2.54 -19.02
N SER A 301 -19.55 -3.83 -18.90
CA SER A 301 -20.88 -4.41 -19.18
C SER A 301 -21.98 -3.83 -18.28
N ILE A 302 -21.61 -3.46 -17.05
CA ILE A 302 -22.51 -2.85 -16.06
C ILE A 302 -22.52 -1.31 -16.11
N CYS A 303 -21.69 -0.69 -16.97
CA CYS A 303 -21.56 0.76 -17.02
C CYS A 303 -22.78 1.39 -17.72
N THR A 304 -23.46 2.29 -17.01
CA THR A 304 -24.63 3.00 -17.50
C THR A 304 -24.29 4.26 -18.31
N THR A 305 -23.05 4.71 -18.32
CA THR A 305 -22.61 5.96 -18.99
C THR A 305 -22.99 6.00 -20.47
N ARG A 306 -22.80 4.89 -21.21
CA ARG A 306 -23.18 4.80 -22.64
C ARG A 306 -24.67 4.94 -22.85
N ILE A 307 -25.48 4.39 -21.94
CA ILE A 307 -26.93 4.36 -22.05
C ILE A 307 -27.51 5.70 -21.61
N VAL A 308 -27.05 6.25 -20.48
CA VAL A 308 -27.60 7.46 -19.88
C VAL A 308 -27.08 8.73 -20.56
N ALA A 309 -25.77 8.80 -20.79
CA ALA A 309 -25.09 9.99 -21.31
C ALA A 309 -24.75 9.89 -22.81
N GLY A 310 -24.85 8.71 -23.42
CA GLY A 310 -24.46 8.48 -24.82
C GLY A 310 -22.95 8.64 -25.07
N VAL A 311 -22.12 8.54 -23.99
CA VAL A 311 -20.66 8.77 -24.03
C VAL A 311 -19.91 7.47 -23.78
N GLY A 312 -18.89 7.19 -24.60
CA GLY A 312 -18.02 6.04 -24.43
C GLY A 312 -17.17 5.76 -25.66
N VAL A 313 -16.08 5.01 -25.47
CA VAL A 313 -15.23 4.53 -26.56
C VAL A 313 -14.91 3.06 -26.30
N PRO A 314 -15.00 2.18 -27.31
CA PRO A 314 -14.59 0.78 -27.20
C PRO A 314 -13.13 0.65 -26.75
N GLN A 315 -12.88 -0.25 -25.80
CA GLN A 315 -11.68 -0.21 -24.96
C GLN A 315 -10.35 -0.42 -25.73
N ILE A 316 -10.32 -1.35 -26.69
CA ILE A 316 -9.11 -1.58 -27.51
C ILE A 316 -8.75 -0.32 -28.31
N THR A 317 -9.74 0.32 -28.93
CA THR A 317 -9.52 1.57 -29.68
C THR A 317 -9.11 2.71 -28.76
N ALA A 318 -9.68 2.82 -27.55
CA ALA A 318 -9.27 3.83 -26.58
C ALA A 318 -7.80 3.65 -26.15
N ILE A 319 -7.39 2.40 -25.87
CA ILE A 319 -6.00 2.09 -25.51
C ILE A 319 -5.04 2.40 -26.68
N ASP A 320 -5.37 1.95 -27.89
CA ASP A 320 -4.55 2.17 -29.08
C ASP A 320 -4.35 3.66 -29.37
N ASN A 321 -5.43 4.46 -29.29
CA ASN A 321 -5.34 5.92 -29.47
C ASN A 321 -4.45 6.60 -28.43
N VAL A 322 -4.54 6.19 -27.18
CA VAL A 322 -3.73 6.73 -26.09
C VAL A 322 -2.28 6.29 -26.24
N ALA A 323 -2.02 5.01 -26.51
CA ALA A 323 -0.69 4.48 -26.68
C ALA A 323 0.07 5.16 -27.84
N LYS A 324 -0.59 5.32 -29.00
CA LYS A 324 -0.01 6.03 -30.16
C LYS A 324 0.31 7.48 -29.89
N ALA A 325 -0.47 8.15 -29.04
CA ALA A 325 -0.24 9.55 -28.70
C ALA A 325 0.92 9.75 -27.72
N LEU A 326 1.22 8.74 -26.90
CA LEU A 326 2.28 8.80 -25.87
C LEU A 326 3.59 8.09 -26.29
N ALA A 327 3.61 7.45 -27.47
CA ALA A 327 4.80 6.84 -28.05
C ALA A 327 5.73 7.91 -28.63
#